data_6f915b77f1ce9f1e28cc9ae0d17a3786
#
_entry.id   6f915b77f1ce9f1e28cc9ae0d17a3786
#
_cell.length_a   1.000
_cell.length_b   1.000
_cell.length_c   1.000
_cell.angle_alpha   90.00
_cell.angle_beta   90.00
_cell.angle_gamma   90.00
#
_symmetry.space_group_name_H-M   'P 1'
#
loop_
_entity.id
_entity.type
_entity.pdbx_description
1 polymer ?
#
loop_
_entity_poly.entity_id
_entity_poly.type
_entity_poly.pdbx_seq_one_letter_code
_entity_poly.pdbx_strand_id
1 'polypeptide(L)'
;MAITISEAIQRTVEHREIFADEMTSLWMDLMTGKLTPAQIAGLIVGLRVKKETIGEITAAAKVMRDLSTNVNVRTGGDGARTFNISTTSMFVIAAAGGRVAKHGGGSVSSKSGAADALKAIGANIMLKPEQIAQCIEETHMGFMF
;
A
#
# COMPACT_ATOMS: atom_id res chain seq x y z
N MET A 1 13.22 -22.71 9.08
CA MET A 1 13.21 -23.49 7.81
C MET A 1 12.20 -22.81 6.88
N ALA A 2 12.50 -22.59 5.60
CA ALA A 2 11.54 -21.92 4.71
C ALA A 2 10.37 -22.87 4.43
N ILE A 3 9.14 -22.39 4.63
CA ILE A 3 7.93 -23.14 4.30
C ILE A 3 7.69 -23.07 2.79
N THR A 4 7.17 -24.15 2.18
CA THR A 4 6.75 -24.12 0.78
C THR A 4 5.36 -23.47 0.65
N ILE A 5 5.06 -22.90 -0.52
CA ILE A 5 3.74 -22.30 -0.76
C ILE A 5 2.60 -23.33 -0.63
N SER A 6 2.83 -24.59 -1.01
CA SER A 6 1.85 -25.65 -0.88
C SER A 6 1.55 -25.97 0.58
N GLU A 7 2.58 -26.09 1.42
CA GLU A 7 2.43 -26.28 2.87
C GLU A 7 1.74 -25.09 3.53
N ALA A 8 2.06 -23.87 3.10
CA ALA A 8 1.43 -22.67 3.62
C ALA A 8 -0.08 -22.66 3.31
N ILE A 9 -0.47 -22.96 2.06
CA ILE A 9 -1.87 -23.07 1.68
C ILE A 9 -2.56 -24.18 2.49
N GLN A 10 -1.93 -25.35 2.63
CA GLN A 10 -2.47 -26.44 3.44
C GLN A 10 -2.70 -26.02 4.88
N ARG A 11 -1.74 -25.34 5.53
CA ARG A 11 -1.91 -24.84 6.90
C ARG A 11 -3.08 -23.86 7.01
N THR A 12 -3.30 -22.99 6.01
CA THR A 12 -4.45 -22.08 6.04
C THR A 12 -5.78 -22.83 5.96
N VAL A 13 -5.86 -23.88 5.15
CA VAL A 13 -7.06 -24.76 5.05
C VAL A 13 -7.31 -25.51 6.37
N GLU A 14 -6.24 -25.91 7.06
CA GLU A 14 -6.29 -26.56 8.37
C GLU A 14 -6.48 -25.60 9.54
N HIS A 15 -6.70 -24.31 9.30
CA HIS A 15 -6.79 -23.24 10.29
C HIS A 15 -5.57 -23.10 11.21
N ARG A 16 -4.39 -23.49 10.73
CA ARG A 16 -3.11 -23.41 11.45
C ARG A 16 -2.37 -22.14 11.09
N GLU A 17 -1.65 -21.60 12.06
CA GLU A 17 -0.84 -20.39 11.89
C GLU A 17 0.38 -20.63 11.01
N ILE A 18 0.75 -19.65 10.22
CA ILE A 18 2.02 -19.51 9.52
C ILE A 18 2.90 -18.61 10.40
N PHE A 19 4.05 -19.10 10.86
CA PHE A 19 4.91 -18.33 11.75
C PHE A 19 5.50 -17.12 11.03
N ALA A 20 5.91 -16.10 11.81
CA ALA A 20 6.32 -14.80 11.29
C ALA A 20 7.52 -14.86 10.31
N ASP A 21 8.50 -15.73 10.56
CA ASP A 21 9.65 -15.94 9.66
C ASP A 21 9.25 -16.65 8.36
N GLU A 22 8.37 -17.64 8.44
CA GLU A 22 7.79 -18.33 7.29
C GLU A 22 6.96 -17.36 6.45
N MET A 23 6.10 -16.55 7.09
CA MET A 23 5.27 -15.54 6.44
C MET A 23 6.13 -14.47 5.75
N THR A 24 7.23 -14.04 6.38
CA THR A 24 8.19 -13.12 5.79
C THR A 24 8.77 -13.67 4.49
N SER A 25 9.19 -14.96 4.49
CA SER A 25 9.72 -15.62 3.30
C SER A 25 8.67 -15.73 2.19
N LEU A 26 7.45 -16.17 2.52
CA LEU A 26 6.34 -16.29 1.56
C LEU A 26 5.96 -14.94 0.96
N TRP A 27 5.90 -13.89 1.78
CA TRP A 27 5.56 -12.55 1.30
C TRP A 27 6.64 -11.96 0.42
N MET A 28 7.92 -12.25 0.72
CA MET A 28 9.03 -11.90 -0.15
C MET A 28 8.91 -12.59 -1.52
N ASP A 29 8.60 -13.87 -1.56
CA ASP A 29 8.42 -14.61 -2.82
C ASP A 29 7.19 -14.13 -3.60
N LEU A 30 6.11 -13.75 -2.92
CA LEU A 30 4.94 -13.12 -3.52
C LEU A 30 5.30 -11.78 -4.16
N MET A 31 5.93 -10.88 -3.40
CA MET A 31 6.25 -9.52 -3.84
C MET A 31 7.34 -9.48 -4.93
N THR A 32 8.19 -10.49 -5.00
CA THR A 32 9.23 -10.61 -6.04
C THR A 32 8.79 -11.41 -7.27
N GLY A 33 7.51 -11.80 -7.34
CA GLY A 33 6.94 -12.46 -8.51
C GLY A 33 7.33 -13.92 -8.71
N LYS A 34 7.78 -14.60 -7.66
CA LYS A 34 8.14 -16.02 -7.72
C LYS A 34 6.94 -16.96 -7.63
N LEU A 35 5.79 -16.45 -7.18
CA LEU A 35 4.56 -17.23 -7.04
C LEU A 35 3.66 -17.02 -8.26
N THR A 36 2.98 -18.10 -8.67
CA THR A 36 1.96 -18.03 -9.72
C THR A 36 0.69 -17.32 -9.22
N PRO A 37 -0.13 -16.72 -10.10
CA PRO A 37 -1.40 -16.11 -9.70
C PRO A 37 -2.32 -17.04 -8.92
N ALA A 38 -2.35 -18.34 -9.27
CA ALA A 38 -3.14 -19.34 -8.57
C ALA A 38 -2.64 -19.58 -7.13
N GLN A 39 -1.32 -19.62 -6.94
CA GLN A 39 -0.72 -19.77 -5.62
C GLN A 39 -0.98 -18.53 -4.75
N ILE A 40 -0.86 -17.33 -5.32
CA ILE A 40 -1.18 -16.06 -4.64
C ILE A 40 -2.64 -16.07 -4.21
N ALA A 41 -3.57 -16.40 -5.11
CA ALA A 41 -4.99 -16.46 -4.81
C ALA A 41 -5.28 -17.48 -3.71
N GLY A 42 -4.71 -18.70 -3.80
CA GLY A 42 -4.87 -19.75 -2.81
C GLY A 42 -4.40 -19.33 -1.41
N LEU A 43 -3.23 -18.70 -1.32
CA LEU A 43 -2.68 -18.21 -0.05
C LEU A 43 -3.56 -17.12 0.56
N ILE A 44 -3.93 -16.10 -0.23
CA ILE A 44 -4.70 -14.94 0.27
C ILE A 44 -6.12 -15.37 0.69
N VAL A 45 -6.79 -16.21 -0.11
CA VAL A 45 -8.11 -16.73 0.26
C VAL A 45 -8.02 -17.62 1.49
N GLY A 46 -7.00 -18.49 1.56
CA GLY A 46 -6.77 -19.35 2.72
C GLY A 46 -6.54 -18.55 4.01
N LEU A 47 -5.68 -17.53 3.97
CA LEU A 47 -5.46 -16.61 5.10
C LEU A 47 -6.77 -15.95 5.53
N ARG A 48 -7.54 -15.43 4.59
CA ARG A 48 -8.82 -14.76 4.88
C ARG A 48 -9.85 -15.71 5.50
N VAL A 49 -9.94 -16.95 5.02
CA VAL A 49 -10.86 -17.97 5.57
C VAL A 49 -10.43 -18.40 6.97
N LYS A 50 -9.12 -18.63 7.17
CA LYS A 50 -8.55 -18.95 8.48
C LYS A 50 -8.71 -17.81 9.48
N LYS A 51 -8.75 -16.60 9.05
CA LYS A 51 -8.54 -15.30 9.75
C LYS A 51 -7.09 -15.13 10.15
N GLU A 52 -6.51 -14.06 9.67
CA GLU A 52 -5.10 -13.72 9.82
C GLU A 52 -4.77 -13.41 11.30
N THR A 53 -3.63 -13.88 11.76
CA THR A 53 -3.10 -13.48 13.09
C THR A 53 -2.37 -12.14 12.99
N ILE A 54 -2.19 -11.48 14.13
CA ILE A 54 -1.40 -10.23 14.21
C ILE A 54 0.03 -10.47 13.72
N GLY A 55 0.62 -11.63 14.02
CA GLY A 55 1.97 -12.02 13.58
C GLY A 55 2.07 -12.11 12.07
N GLU A 56 1.10 -12.77 11.43
CA GLU A 56 1.05 -12.91 9.97
C GLU A 56 0.89 -11.56 9.25
N ILE A 57 -0.03 -10.71 9.74
CA ILE A 57 -0.23 -9.36 9.17
C ILE A 57 1.02 -8.50 9.36
N THR A 58 1.64 -8.55 10.53
CA THR A 58 2.84 -7.77 10.83
C THR A 58 4.02 -8.16 9.94
N ALA A 59 4.24 -9.48 9.74
CA ALA A 59 5.30 -9.98 8.87
C ALA A 59 5.09 -9.56 7.41
N ALA A 60 3.86 -9.71 6.90
CA ALA A 60 3.50 -9.27 5.55
C ALA A 60 3.70 -7.75 5.37
N ALA A 61 3.18 -6.94 6.29
CA ALA A 61 3.31 -5.49 6.26
C ALA A 61 4.77 -5.02 6.32
N LYS A 62 5.61 -5.71 7.10
CA LYS A 62 7.05 -5.43 7.17
C LYS A 62 7.72 -5.62 5.82
N VAL A 63 7.51 -6.76 5.15
CA VAL A 63 8.07 -7.03 3.83
C VAL A 63 7.59 -5.99 2.80
N MET A 64 6.30 -5.68 2.79
CA MET A 64 5.76 -4.67 1.88
C MET A 64 6.41 -3.30 2.10
N ARG A 65 6.62 -2.91 3.37
CA ARG A 65 7.30 -1.66 3.71
C ARG A 65 8.77 -1.67 3.32
N ASP A 66 9.48 -2.77 3.55
CA ASP A 66 10.91 -2.90 3.24
C ASP A 66 11.17 -2.88 1.71
N LEU A 67 10.20 -3.35 0.91
CA LEU A 67 10.24 -3.31 -0.54
C LEU A 67 9.61 -2.04 -1.14
N SER A 68 8.96 -1.21 -0.33
CA SER A 68 8.32 0.01 -0.82
C SER A 68 9.35 1.07 -1.19
N THR A 69 9.01 1.85 -2.22
CA THR A 69 9.78 3.06 -2.55
C THR A 69 9.41 4.15 -1.56
N ASN A 70 10.38 4.58 -0.75
CA ASN A 70 10.15 5.59 0.29
C ASN A 70 10.38 7.00 -0.26
N VAL A 71 9.45 7.91 0.06
CA VAL A 71 9.63 9.36 -0.12
C VAL A 71 10.05 9.93 1.22
N ASN A 72 11.30 10.40 1.31
CA ASN A 72 11.87 10.87 2.56
C ASN A 72 11.46 12.32 2.86
N VAL A 73 10.31 12.49 3.49
CA VAL A 73 9.75 13.81 3.88
C VAL A 73 9.05 13.72 5.24
N ARG A 74 8.94 14.85 5.91
CA ARG A 74 8.18 14.98 7.17
C ARG A 74 6.76 15.45 6.84
N THR A 75 5.78 14.57 6.94
CA THR A 75 4.37 14.82 6.56
C THR A 75 3.39 14.27 7.58
N GLY A 76 2.15 14.78 7.53
CA GLY A 76 0.99 14.18 8.19
C GLY A 76 -0.05 13.74 7.15
N GLY A 77 -0.88 12.76 7.44
CA GLY A 77 -1.92 12.23 6.55
C GLY A 77 -3.16 11.75 7.28
N ASP A 78 -4.31 11.78 6.60
CA ASP A 78 -5.62 11.36 7.08
C ASP A 78 -6.31 10.40 6.10
N GLY A 79 -7.07 9.41 6.61
CA GLY A 79 -7.65 8.27 5.88
C GLY A 79 -9.18 8.25 5.73
N ALA A 80 -9.88 9.38 5.68
CA ALA A 80 -11.35 9.44 5.64
C ALA A 80 -11.96 9.22 4.24
N ARG A 81 -13.06 8.45 4.17
CA ARG A 81 -13.78 8.06 2.94
C ARG A 81 -15.03 8.91 2.70
N THR A 82 -14.86 10.14 2.24
CA THR A 82 -15.97 10.95 1.69
C THR A 82 -15.49 11.65 0.44
N PHE A 83 -16.38 12.22 -0.40
CA PHE A 83 -16.02 12.77 -1.72
C PHE A 83 -14.68 13.53 -1.66
N ASN A 84 -13.65 13.07 -2.29
CA ASN A 84 -12.28 13.65 -2.40
C ASN A 84 -11.87 14.73 -1.34
N ILE A 85 -12.46 14.67 -0.12
CA ILE A 85 -12.18 15.61 0.98
C ILE A 85 -10.69 15.62 1.24
N SER A 86 -10.06 14.45 1.34
CA SER A 86 -8.64 14.36 1.61
C SER A 86 -7.77 14.97 0.47
N THR A 87 -8.25 14.96 -0.78
CA THR A 87 -7.57 15.63 -1.90
C THR A 87 -7.75 17.14 -1.81
N THR A 88 -8.96 17.61 -1.49
CA THR A 88 -9.21 19.05 -1.29
C THR A 88 -8.45 19.57 -0.06
N SER A 89 -8.45 18.83 1.04
CA SER A 89 -7.72 19.20 2.26
C SER A 89 -6.21 19.32 2.04
N MET A 90 -5.64 18.58 1.10
CA MET A 90 -4.23 18.67 0.73
C MET A 90 -3.86 20.11 0.31
N PHE A 91 -4.66 20.73 -0.53
CA PHE A 91 -4.44 22.11 -0.98
C PHE A 91 -4.59 23.12 0.14
N VAL A 92 -5.58 22.93 1.02
CA VAL A 92 -5.83 23.82 2.16
C VAL A 92 -4.69 23.74 3.17
N ILE A 93 -4.21 22.55 3.49
CA ILE A 93 -3.10 22.32 4.42
C ILE A 93 -1.81 22.94 3.87
N ALA A 94 -1.54 22.73 2.57
CA ALA A 94 -0.36 23.30 1.93
C ALA A 94 -0.41 24.83 1.91
N ALA A 95 -1.56 25.43 1.60
CA ALA A 95 -1.76 26.87 1.64
C ALA A 95 -1.58 27.45 3.05
N ALA A 96 -1.86 26.67 4.09
CA ALA A 96 -1.63 27.02 5.49
C ALA A 96 -0.17 26.78 5.95
N GLY A 97 0.75 26.40 5.04
CA GLY A 97 2.15 26.14 5.32
C GLY A 97 2.46 24.74 5.84
N GLY A 98 1.48 23.84 5.88
CA GLY A 98 1.67 22.42 6.24
C GLY A 98 2.21 21.61 5.05
N ARG A 99 3.00 20.57 5.32
CA ARG A 99 3.49 19.64 4.29
C ARG A 99 2.61 18.39 4.21
N VAL A 100 2.17 18.06 3.00
CA VAL A 100 1.26 16.93 2.75
C VAL A 100 1.86 15.97 1.74
N ALA A 101 2.01 14.71 2.12
CA ALA A 101 2.21 13.60 1.19
C ALA A 101 0.94 12.75 1.15
N LYS A 102 0.32 12.65 -0.01
CA LYS A 102 -0.91 11.91 -0.19
C LYS A 102 -0.69 10.71 -1.10
N HIS A 103 -1.00 9.53 -0.58
CA HIS A 103 -1.11 8.32 -1.40
C HIS A 103 -2.56 8.13 -1.86
N GLY A 104 -2.73 7.68 -3.10
CA GLY A 104 -4.07 7.36 -3.61
C GLY A 104 -4.01 6.75 -5.00
N GLY A 105 -5.04 5.99 -5.36
CA GLY A 105 -5.21 5.35 -6.67
C GLY A 105 -6.34 5.97 -7.49
N GLY A 106 -6.54 5.41 -8.67
CA GLY A 106 -7.75 5.61 -9.46
C GLY A 106 -8.96 4.98 -8.79
N SER A 107 -10.14 5.34 -9.25
CA SER A 107 -11.39 4.80 -8.71
C SER A 107 -11.54 3.31 -9.03
N VAL A 108 -11.77 2.50 -8.00
CA VAL A 108 -12.15 1.07 -8.14
C VAL A 108 -13.66 0.88 -7.91
N SER A 109 -14.28 1.72 -7.09
CA SER A 109 -15.69 1.57 -6.68
C SER A 109 -16.47 2.88 -6.58
N SER A 110 -15.87 4.01 -6.89
CA SER A 110 -16.49 5.34 -6.89
C SER A 110 -16.41 6.00 -8.26
N LYS A 111 -17.22 7.03 -8.51
CA LYS A 111 -17.22 7.75 -9.79
C LYS A 111 -15.97 8.60 -10.05
N SER A 112 -15.14 8.85 -9.04
CA SER A 112 -13.90 9.63 -9.14
C SER A 112 -12.97 9.32 -7.96
N GLY A 113 -11.77 8.81 -8.25
CA GLY A 113 -10.69 8.62 -7.28
C GLY A 113 -9.86 9.89 -7.09
N ALA A 114 -8.96 9.87 -6.11
CA ALA A 114 -8.05 11.00 -5.88
C ALA A 114 -7.15 11.29 -7.09
N ALA A 115 -6.63 10.24 -7.72
CA ALA A 115 -5.81 10.33 -8.92
C ALA A 115 -6.59 10.93 -10.10
N ASP A 116 -7.86 10.55 -10.26
CA ASP A 116 -8.71 11.05 -11.35
C ASP A 116 -8.97 12.55 -11.20
N ALA A 117 -9.24 13.00 -9.97
CA ALA A 117 -9.43 14.42 -9.68
C ALA A 117 -8.16 15.25 -9.96
N LEU A 118 -6.99 14.76 -9.56
CA LEU A 118 -5.71 15.44 -9.80
C LEU A 118 -5.37 15.49 -11.29
N LYS A 119 -5.58 14.40 -12.03
CA LYS A 119 -5.43 14.38 -13.49
C LYS A 119 -6.35 15.39 -14.19
N ALA A 120 -7.61 15.48 -13.73
CA ALA A 120 -8.59 16.41 -14.33
C ALA A 120 -8.20 17.88 -14.20
N ILE A 121 -7.45 18.26 -13.16
CA ILE A 121 -6.89 19.60 -12.99
C ILE A 121 -5.49 19.76 -13.63
N GLY A 122 -5.01 18.76 -14.37
CA GLY A 122 -3.74 18.80 -15.10
C GLY A 122 -2.50 18.41 -14.31
N ALA A 123 -2.63 17.87 -13.09
CA ALA A 123 -1.48 17.43 -12.32
C ALA A 123 -0.86 16.15 -12.91
N ASN A 124 0.47 16.13 -13.00
CA ASN A 124 1.19 14.90 -13.32
C ASN A 124 1.29 14.02 -12.07
N ILE A 125 0.61 12.88 -12.09
CA ILE A 125 0.58 11.93 -10.96
C ILE A 125 1.62 10.80 -11.08
N MET A 126 2.35 10.72 -12.20
CA MET A 126 3.33 9.67 -12.49
C MET A 126 4.75 10.16 -12.23
N LEU A 127 4.95 10.83 -11.10
CA LEU A 127 6.25 11.36 -10.71
C LEU A 127 7.10 10.27 -10.04
N LYS A 128 8.43 10.37 -10.24
CA LYS A 128 9.40 9.56 -9.50
C LYS A 128 9.50 10.04 -8.04
N PRO A 129 9.97 9.20 -7.10
CA PRO A 129 10.06 9.55 -5.68
C PRO A 129 10.82 10.86 -5.41
N GLU A 130 11.92 11.09 -6.13
CA GLU A 130 12.74 12.29 -6.00
C GLU A 130 11.96 13.54 -6.43
N GLN A 131 11.17 13.42 -7.50
CA GLN A 131 10.31 14.50 -7.99
C GLN A 131 9.16 14.79 -7.03
N ILE A 132 8.60 13.74 -6.39
CA ILE A 132 7.57 13.90 -5.35
C ILE A 132 8.15 14.62 -4.14
N ALA A 133 9.35 14.23 -3.70
CA ALA A 133 10.05 14.91 -2.61
C ALA A 133 10.27 16.39 -2.93
N GLN A 134 10.74 16.68 -4.15
CA GLN A 134 10.93 18.07 -4.62
C GLN A 134 9.60 18.84 -4.65
N CYS A 135 8.52 18.25 -5.14
CA CYS A 135 7.18 18.87 -5.10
C CYS A 135 6.77 19.23 -3.67
N ILE A 136 7.00 18.34 -2.70
CA ILE A 136 6.65 18.61 -1.30
C ILE A 136 7.50 19.75 -0.74
N GLU A 137 8.78 19.82 -1.05
CA GLU A 137 9.64 20.92 -0.61
C GLU A 137 9.24 22.27 -1.23
N GLU A 138 8.89 22.29 -2.51
CA GLU A 138 8.61 23.54 -3.25
C GLU A 138 7.16 24.00 -3.11
N THR A 139 6.21 23.05 -3.08
CA THR A 139 4.76 23.35 -3.10
C THR A 139 4.03 22.96 -1.83
N HIS A 140 4.73 22.34 -0.89
CA HIS A 140 4.18 21.73 0.33
C HIS A 140 3.22 20.56 0.05
N MET A 141 3.12 20.08 -1.20
CA MET A 141 2.24 18.98 -1.57
C MET A 141 2.97 17.93 -2.43
N GLY A 142 2.66 16.67 -2.21
CA GLY A 142 3.08 15.58 -3.08
C GLY A 142 2.02 14.49 -3.17
N PHE A 143 1.88 13.90 -4.35
CA PHE A 143 0.97 12.79 -4.59
C PHE A 143 1.75 11.56 -5.03
N MET A 144 1.45 10.43 -4.39
CA MET A 144 2.00 9.11 -4.69
C MET A 144 0.88 8.25 -5.29
N PHE A 145 1.06 7.86 -6.55
CA PHE A 145 0.14 6.97 -7.26
C PHE A 145 0.51 5.51 -7.09
#